data_c546ce9466c44bae7a5137f875346076
#
_entry.id   c546ce9466c44bae7a5137f875346076
#
_cell.length_a   1.000
_cell.length_b   1.000
_cell.length_c   1.000
_cell.angle_alpha   90.00
_cell.angle_beta   90.00
_cell.angle_gamma   90.00
#
_symmetry.space_group_name_H-M   'P 1'
#
loop_
_entity.id
_entity.type
_entity.pdbx_description
1 polymer ?
#
loop_
_entity_poly.entity_id
_entity_poly.type
_entity_poly.pdbx_seq_one_letter_code
_entity_poly.pdbx_strand_id
1 'polypeptide(L)'
;MTDPSGSSAGLGAGPIVGVVSDDDIQTRIKGLIEQEQNLRQRLGAGEITHEVEHSDLARIEVELDQCWDLLRQRRARREFGHDPDEAAVRDAGTVENYRG
;
A
#
# COMPACT_ATOMS: atom_id res chain seq x y z
N MET A 1 -15.31 -28.12 6.13
CA MET A 1 -14.77 -27.63 5.93
C MET A 1 -14.30 -26.72 5.81
N THR A 2 -14.01 -26.45 5.66
CA THR A 2 -13.55 -25.74 5.48
C THR A 2 -13.09 -25.08 5.40
N ASP A 3 -12.91 -24.71 5.26
CA ASP A 3 -12.36 -24.06 5.08
C ASP A 3 -11.84 -23.29 5.23
N PRO A 4 -11.57 -23.41 5.35
CA PRO A 4 -10.83 -22.52 5.67
C PRO A 4 -10.20 -21.80 5.03
N SER A 5 -10.10 -22.14 4.58
CA SER A 5 -9.58 -21.42 3.85
C SER A 5 -10.00 -20.16 3.91
N GLY A 6 -11.01 -19.96 4.18
CA GLY A 6 -11.45 -18.66 4.19
C GLY A 6 -10.58 -17.79 4.94
N SER A 7 -10.02 -18.33 5.87
CA SER A 7 -9.19 -17.54 6.68
C SER A 7 -8.14 -16.83 5.93
N SER A 8 -7.63 -17.48 4.99
CA SER A 8 -6.57 -16.84 4.29
C SER A 8 -7.04 -15.64 3.57
N ALA A 9 -8.28 -15.61 3.25
CA ALA A 9 -8.77 -14.46 2.56
C ALA A 9 -8.57 -13.20 3.36
N GLY A 10 -8.77 -13.30 4.64
CA GLY A 10 -8.60 -12.13 5.45
C GLY A 10 -7.22 -11.56 5.41
N LEU A 11 -6.27 -12.40 5.16
CA LEU A 11 -4.90 -11.94 5.17
C LEU A 11 -4.59 -10.99 4.04
N GLY A 12 -5.24 -11.17 2.92
CA GLY A 12 -4.93 -10.34 1.79
C GLY A 12 -5.56 -8.97 1.85
N ALA A 13 -6.48 -8.77 2.74
CA ALA A 13 -7.23 -7.54 2.74
C ALA A 13 -6.57 -6.43 3.51
N GLY A 14 -5.62 -6.73 4.33
CA GLY A 14 -5.05 -5.73 5.20
C GLY A 14 -3.91 -4.98 4.59
N PRO A 15 -3.41 -3.99 5.31
CA PRO A 15 -2.22 -3.28 4.91
C PRO A 15 -1.01 -4.20 5.01
N ILE A 16 0.10 -3.74 4.48
CA ILE A 16 1.34 -4.50 4.56
C ILE A 16 1.75 -4.60 6.02
N VAL A 17 1.90 -5.82 6.52
CA VAL A 17 2.30 -6.05 7.89
C VAL A 17 3.30 -7.20 7.92
N GLY A 18 4.08 -7.24 8.98
CA GLY A 18 5.04 -8.31 9.17
C GLY A 18 6.23 -8.18 8.25
N VAL A 19 6.93 -9.28 8.09
CA VAL A 19 8.13 -9.30 7.28
C VAL A 19 7.75 -9.44 5.82
N VAL A 20 8.17 -8.49 5.00
CA VAL A 20 7.91 -8.51 3.57
C VAL A 20 9.19 -8.18 2.83
N SER A 21 9.31 -8.69 1.63
CA SER A 21 10.45 -8.40 0.79
C SER A 21 10.19 -7.13 -0.02
N ASP A 22 11.26 -6.61 -0.63
CA ASP A 22 11.11 -5.48 -1.54
C ASP A 22 10.17 -5.83 -2.69
N ASP A 23 10.24 -7.07 -3.18
CA ASP A 23 9.36 -7.51 -4.26
C ASP A 23 7.90 -7.48 -3.84
N ASP A 24 7.62 -7.90 -2.61
CA ASP A 24 6.25 -7.86 -2.09
C ASP A 24 5.72 -6.44 -2.05
N ILE A 25 6.56 -5.51 -1.60
CA ILE A 25 6.17 -4.11 -1.51
C ILE A 25 5.94 -3.54 -2.91
N GLN A 26 6.81 -3.86 -3.86
CA GLN A 26 6.66 -3.37 -5.22
C GLN A 26 5.44 -3.94 -5.89
N THR A 27 5.11 -5.19 -5.62
CA THR A 27 3.89 -5.80 -6.13
C THR A 27 2.67 -5.06 -5.57
N ARG A 28 2.70 -4.72 -4.30
CA ARG A 28 1.61 -3.95 -3.71
C ARG A 28 1.46 -2.58 -4.36
N ILE A 29 2.60 -1.91 -4.62
CA ILE A 29 2.59 -0.61 -5.29
C ILE A 29 1.94 -0.71 -6.67
N LYS A 30 2.31 -1.73 -7.44
CA LYS A 30 1.72 -1.94 -8.75
C LYS A 30 0.21 -2.12 -8.67
N GLY A 31 -0.24 -2.91 -7.71
CA GLY A 31 -1.66 -3.14 -7.52
C GLY A 31 -2.40 -1.85 -7.19
N LEU A 32 -1.80 -1.01 -6.37
CA LEU A 32 -2.41 0.26 -6.00
C LEU A 32 -2.49 1.20 -7.20
N ILE A 33 -1.46 1.22 -8.04
CA ILE A 33 -1.47 2.05 -9.23
C ILE A 33 -2.56 1.57 -10.20
N GLU A 34 -2.74 0.27 -10.31
CA GLU A 34 -3.81 -0.27 -11.15
C GLU A 34 -5.19 0.12 -10.62
N GLN A 35 -5.35 0.11 -9.32
CA GLN A 35 -6.61 0.56 -8.71
C GLN A 35 -6.87 2.03 -9.03
N GLU A 36 -5.82 2.84 -8.99
CA GLU A 36 -5.94 4.25 -9.31
C GLU A 36 -6.42 4.45 -10.74
N GLN A 37 -5.81 3.73 -11.68
CA GLN A 37 -6.20 3.81 -13.07
C GLN A 37 -7.63 3.33 -13.28
N ASN A 38 -8.00 2.27 -12.58
CA ASN A 38 -9.36 1.73 -12.67
C ASN A 38 -10.39 2.75 -12.20
N LEU A 39 -10.09 3.46 -11.12
CA LEU A 39 -11.00 4.50 -10.62
C LEU A 39 -11.20 5.60 -11.66
N ARG A 40 -10.14 6.01 -12.30
CA ARG A 40 -10.24 7.05 -13.33
C ARG A 40 -11.09 6.60 -14.50
N GLN A 41 -10.94 5.34 -14.90
CA GLN A 41 -11.73 4.80 -15.99
C GLN A 41 -13.20 4.72 -15.62
N ARG A 42 -13.48 4.30 -14.40
CA ARG A 42 -14.87 4.18 -13.94
C ARG A 42 -15.54 5.54 -13.83
N LEU A 43 -14.78 6.54 -13.41
CA LEU A 43 -15.31 7.89 -13.37
C LEU A 43 -15.65 8.36 -14.79
N GLY A 44 -14.75 8.12 -15.73
CA GLY A 44 -15.00 8.51 -17.11
C GLY A 44 -16.19 7.80 -17.72
N ALA A 45 -16.47 6.58 -17.28
CA ALA A 45 -17.63 5.82 -17.74
C ALA A 45 -18.92 6.17 -17.00
N GLY A 46 -18.85 7.05 -16.01
CA GLY A 46 -20.03 7.44 -15.25
C GLY A 46 -20.45 6.43 -14.21
N GLU A 47 -19.60 5.47 -13.88
CA GLU A 47 -19.94 4.42 -12.92
C GLU A 47 -19.80 4.86 -11.48
N ILE A 48 -18.97 5.87 -11.22
CA ILE A 48 -18.79 6.41 -9.89
C ILE A 48 -18.81 7.92 -9.96
N THR A 49 -18.99 8.56 -8.81
CA THR A 49 -19.02 10.02 -8.73
C THR A 49 -17.61 10.55 -8.48
N HIS A 50 -17.42 11.84 -8.68
CA HIS A 50 -16.17 12.50 -8.35
C HIS A 50 -15.83 12.34 -6.87
N GLU A 51 -16.84 12.36 -6.01
CA GLU A 51 -16.62 12.23 -4.58
C GLU A 51 -16.09 10.85 -4.22
N VAL A 52 -16.64 9.82 -4.84
CA VAL A 52 -16.18 8.46 -4.61
C VAL A 52 -14.76 8.30 -5.13
N GLU A 53 -14.50 8.81 -6.33
CA GLU A 53 -13.16 8.74 -6.89
C GLU A 53 -12.15 9.44 -5.98
N HIS A 54 -12.49 10.64 -5.55
CA HIS A 54 -11.57 11.44 -4.71
C HIS A 54 -11.27 10.73 -3.40
N SER A 55 -12.30 10.19 -2.77
CA SER A 55 -12.14 9.49 -1.50
C SER A 55 -11.26 8.24 -1.65
N ASP A 56 -11.51 7.45 -2.69
CA ASP A 56 -10.74 6.24 -2.91
C ASP A 56 -9.31 6.54 -3.33
N LEU A 57 -9.10 7.59 -4.14
CA LEU A 57 -7.75 7.98 -4.51
C LEU A 57 -6.95 8.44 -3.31
N ALA A 58 -7.58 9.19 -2.40
CA ALA A 58 -6.88 9.63 -1.20
C ALA A 58 -6.39 8.44 -0.38
N ARG A 59 -7.24 7.42 -0.24
CA ARG A 59 -6.87 6.21 0.48
C ARG A 59 -5.71 5.48 -0.22
N ILE A 60 -5.78 5.37 -1.54
CA ILE A 60 -4.73 4.70 -2.31
C ILE A 60 -3.43 5.45 -2.18
N GLU A 61 -3.47 6.79 -2.22
CA GLU A 61 -2.25 7.59 -2.11
C GLU A 61 -1.59 7.43 -0.75
N VAL A 62 -2.38 7.34 0.31
CA VAL A 62 -1.83 7.08 1.64
C VAL A 62 -1.10 5.75 1.65
N GLU A 63 -1.71 4.71 1.10
CA GLU A 63 -1.07 3.40 1.06
C GLU A 63 0.19 3.42 0.21
N LEU A 64 0.17 4.13 -0.91
CA LEU A 64 1.36 4.24 -1.75
C LEU A 64 2.49 4.92 -0.99
N ASP A 65 2.18 5.99 -0.27
CA ASP A 65 3.19 6.69 0.51
C ASP A 65 3.79 5.78 1.56
N GLN A 66 2.96 4.98 2.21
CA GLN A 66 3.44 4.02 3.21
C GLN A 66 4.34 2.97 2.58
N CYS A 67 4.00 2.50 1.38
CA CYS A 67 4.83 1.53 0.67
C CYS A 67 6.19 2.12 0.30
N TRP A 68 6.19 3.34 -0.22
CA TRP A 68 7.44 3.99 -0.59
C TRP A 68 8.31 4.27 0.64
N ASP A 69 7.66 4.67 1.74
CA ASP A 69 8.39 4.90 2.97
C ASP A 69 9.04 3.61 3.48
N LEU A 70 8.29 2.51 3.40
CA LEU A 70 8.81 1.23 3.84
C LEU A 70 10.02 0.80 3.00
N LEU A 71 9.95 1.00 1.69
CA LEU A 71 11.10 0.70 0.82
C LEU A 71 12.30 1.55 1.20
N ARG A 72 12.10 2.82 1.50
CA ARG A 72 13.19 3.69 1.93
C ARG A 72 13.81 3.21 3.22
N GLN A 73 12.97 2.80 4.17
CA GLN A 73 13.47 2.28 5.43
C GLN A 73 14.32 1.03 5.23
N ARG A 74 13.84 0.12 4.39
CA ARG A 74 14.56 -1.13 4.13
C ARG A 74 15.90 -0.83 3.47
N ARG A 75 15.91 0.10 2.52
CA ARG A 75 17.14 0.49 1.84
C ARG A 75 18.15 1.11 2.82
N ALA A 76 17.67 2.01 3.66
CA ALA A 76 18.54 2.66 4.63
C ALA A 76 19.15 1.64 5.59
N ARG A 77 18.34 0.69 6.04
CA ARG A 77 18.85 -0.32 6.95
C ARG A 77 19.93 -1.16 6.30
N ARG A 78 19.74 -1.53 5.05
CA ARG A 78 20.77 -2.30 4.33
C ARG A 78 22.05 -1.50 4.20
N GLU A 79 21.94 -0.20 3.92
CA GLU A 79 23.12 0.65 3.74
C GLU A 79 23.90 0.82 5.04
N PHE A 80 23.21 0.78 6.17
CA PHE A 80 23.87 0.94 7.45
C PHE A 80 24.11 -0.38 8.16
N GLY A 81 23.94 -1.50 7.48
CA GLY A 81 24.24 -2.80 8.06
C GLY A 81 23.16 -3.33 8.99
N HIS A 82 21.99 -2.72 9.00
CA HIS A 82 20.88 -3.20 9.80
C HIS A 82 20.01 -4.14 8.99
N ASP A 83 19.17 -4.90 9.69
CA ASP A 83 18.28 -5.84 9.06
C ASP A 83 17.12 -5.09 8.39
N PRO A 84 16.97 -5.20 7.05
CA PRO A 84 15.86 -4.52 6.38
C PRO A 84 14.50 -4.99 6.89
N ASP A 85 14.41 -6.21 7.38
CA ASP A 85 13.13 -6.75 7.85
C ASP A 85 12.65 -6.09 9.12
N GLU A 86 13.50 -5.28 9.76
CA GLU A 86 13.08 -4.50 10.91
C GLU A 86 12.34 -3.23 10.54
N ALA A 87 12.31 -2.88 9.26
CA ALA A 87 11.54 -1.74 8.81
C ALA A 87 10.05 -1.99 9.07
N ALA A 88 9.31 -0.93 9.36
CA ALA A 88 7.91 -1.06 9.71
C ALA A 88 7.09 0.02 9.01
N VAL A 89 5.84 -0.30 8.75
CA VAL A 89 4.91 0.66 8.16
C VAL A 89 4.67 1.76 9.18
N ARG A 90 4.82 3.01 8.74
CA ARG A 90 4.55 4.17 9.59
C ARG A 90 3.13 4.64 9.34
N ASP A 91 2.58 5.35 10.31
CA ASP A 91 1.24 5.86 10.13
C ASP A 91 1.22 6.93 9.05
N ALA A 92 0.03 7.19 8.53
CA ALA A 92 -0.13 8.09 7.40
C ALA A 92 0.34 9.50 7.71
N GLY A 93 0.07 9.97 8.91
CA GLY A 93 0.45 11.32 9.29
C GLY A 93 1.95 11.52 9.24
N THR A 94 2.71 10.54 9.73
CA THR A 94 4.15 10.60 9.74
C THR A 94 4.68 10.62 8.30
N VAL A 95 4.16 9.75 7.46
CA VAL A 95 4.64 9.63 6.09
C VAL A 95 4.32 10.90 5.30
N GLU A 96 3.14 11.44 5.48
CA GLU A 96 2.72 12.63 4.74
C GLU A 96 3.51 13.86 5.16
N ASN A 97 3.86 13.96 6.41
CA ASN A 97 4.68 15.06 6.89
C ASN A 97 6.06 15.07 6.26
N TYR A 98 6.55 13.92 5.91
CA TYR A 98 7.80 13.77 5.23
C TYR A 98 7.86 14.57 3.95
N ARG A 99 6.74 14.67 3.27
CA ARG A 99 6.66 15.30 1.97
C ARG A 99 6.45 16.80 2.05
N GLY A 100 6.03 17.21 3.20
CA GLY A 100 5.78 18.61 3.42
C GLY A 100 7.04 19.38 3.59
#